data_26945fc9383e6f3b6afe4596c14a60d5
#
_entry.id   26945fc9383e6f3b6afe4596c14a60d5
#
_cell.length_a   1.000
_cell.length_b   1.000
_cell.length_c   1.000
_cell.angle_alpha   90.00
_cell.angle_beta   90.00
_cell.angle_gamma   90.00
#
_symmetry.space_group_name_H-M   'P 1'
#
loop_
_entity.id
_entity.type
_entity.pdbx_description
1 polymer ?
#
loop_
_entity_poly.entity_id
_entity_poly.type
_entity_poly.pdbx_seq_one_letter_code
_entity_poly.pdbx_strand_id
1 'polypeptide(L)'
;AAPSQTTLYQSYPNPFNPEVWIPYELAKDSPISIDIYTPAGERVRTLDIGMKPTGRYIDKDFAAYWDGRTATGERVASGIYFYVFRTVDYVGSGKMVIVK
;
A
#
# COMPACT_ATOMS: atom_id res chain seq x y z
N ALA A 1 3.60 17.92 14.51
CA ALA A 1 2.71 17.22 15.42
C ALA A 1 2.28 15.87 14.82
N ALA A 2 1.97 14.90 15.67
CA ALA A 2 1.49 13.61 15.23
C ALA A 2 0.09 13.75 14.59
N PRO A 3 -0.23 12.90 13.58
CA PRO A 3 -1.57 12.91 12.99
C PRO A 3 -2.63 12.57 14.04
N SER A 4 -3.78 13.21 13.94
CA SER A 4 -4.90 12.93 14.85
C SER A 4 -5.74 11.74 14.38
N GLN A 5 -5.59 11.33 13.13
CA GLN A 5 -6.31 10.22 12.54
C GLN A 5 -5.38 9.40 11.67
N THR A 6 -5.62 8.08 11.66
CA THR A 6 -4.98 7.20 10.70
C THR A 6 -5.68 7.39 9.35
N THR A 7 -4.90 7.60 8.28
CA THR A 7 -5.44 7.91 6.96
C THR A 7 -4.63 7.17 5.90
N LEU A 8 -5.33 6.58 4.95
CA LEU A 8 -4.74 5.99 3.76
C LEU A 8 -4.96 6.96 2.59
N TYR A 9 -3.89 7.23 1.84
CA TYR A 9 -3.95 8.12 0.68
C TYR A 9 -3.83 7.33 -0.62
N GLN A 10 -4.12 8.01 -1.73
CA GLN A 10 -3.97 7.42 -3.06
C GLN A 10 -2.51 7.10 -3.33
N SER A 11 -2.25 5.88 -3.81
CA SER A 11 -0.93 5.48 -4.26
C SER A 11 -0.44 6.34 -5.42
N TYR A 12 0.87 6.46 -5.55
CA TYR A 12 1.47 7.26 -6.62
C TYR A 12 2.75 6.58 -7.13
N PRO A 13 3.11 6.80 -8.38
CA PRO A 13 2.32 7.41 -9.45
C PRO A 13 1.12 6.54 -9.81
N ASN A 14 0.14 7.12 -10.47
CA ASN A 14 -1.04 6.39 -10.91
C ASN A 14 -1.48 6.95 -12.27
N PRO A 15 -1.30 6.19 -13.37
CA PRO A 15 -0.81 4.81 -13.43
C PRO A 15 0.66 4.67 -13.06
N PHE A 16 1.10 3.46 -12.71
CA PHE A 16 2.48 3.21 -12.33
C PHE A 16 3.16 2.18 -13.24
N ASN A 17 4.50 2.22 -13.27
CA ASN A 17 5.31 1.32 -14.10
C ASN A 17 6.76 1.33 -13.62
N PRO A 18 7.25 0.28 -13.03
CA PRO A 18 6.57 -0.83 -12.35
C PRO A 18 6.40 -0.60 -10.86
N GLU A 19 6.86 0.55 -10.34
CA GLU A 19 6.96 0.82 -8.93
C GLU A 19 5.87 1.77 -8.46
N VAL A 20 5.36 1.53 -7.27
CA VAL A 20 4.31 2.36 -6.71
C VAL A 20 4.56 2.53 -5.21
N TRP A 21 4.21 3.72 -4.70
CA TRP A 21 4.28 4.04 -3.28
C TRP A 21 2.88 4.28 -2.77
N ILE A 22 2.60 3.75 -1.59
CA ILE A 22 1.29 3.86 -0.95
C ILE A 22 1.47 4.68 0.32
N PRO A 23 1.05 5.96 0.31
CA PRO A 23 1.26 6.84 1.46
C PRO A 23 0.17 6.67 2.50
N TYR A 24 0.53 6.90 3.76
CA TYR A 24 -0.40 6.78 4.87
C TYR A 24 0.06 7.63 6.06
N GLU A 25 -0.86 7.86 6.99
CA GLU A 25 -0.58 8.50 8.26
C GLU A 25 -1.09 7.64 9.39
N LEU A 26 -0.35 7.58 10.49
CA LEU A 26 -0.72 6.79 11.67
C LEU A 26 -0.96 7.70 12.86
N ALA A 27 -2.16 7.60 13.45
CA ALA A 27 -2.50 8.32 14.67
C ALA A 27 -1.84 7.70 15.90
N LYS A 28 -1.44 6.43 15.83
CA LYS A 28 -0.75 5.74 16.92
C LYS A 28 0.15 4.66 16.37
N ASP A 29 1.06 4.18 17.20
CA ASP A 29 1.95 3.08 16.84
C ASP A 29 1.12 1.85 16.49
N SER A 30 1.47 1.17 15.40
CA SER A 30 0.68 0.06 14.91
C SER A 30 1.48 -0.85 13.98
N PRO A 31 1.19 -2.14 13.98
CA PRO A 31 1.63 -2.99 12.89
C PRO A 31 0.85 -2.65 11.63
N ILE A 32 1.53 -2.70 10.48
CA ILE A 32 0.98 -2.31 9.19
C ILE A 32 1.11 -3.48 8.22
N SER A 33 0.02 -3.79 7.53
CA SER A 33 0.06 -4.72 6.41
C SER A 33 -0.78 -4.21 5.26
N ILE A 34 -0.37 -4.53 4.05
CA ILE A 34 -1.08 -4.16 2.83
C ILE A 34 -1.19 -5.40 1.96
N ASP A 35 -2.43 -5.77 1.63
CA ASP A 35 -2.71 -6.86 0.70
C ASP A 35 -3.08 -6.29 -0.64
N ILE A 36 -2.60 -6.90 -1.72
CA ILE A 36 -2.84 -6.44 -3.08
C ILE A 36 -3.61 -7.52 -3.82
N TYR A 37 -4.72 -7.11 -4.46
CA TYR A 37 -5.68 -8.01 -5.09
C TYR A 37 -5.94 -7.65 -6.54
N THR A 38 -6.28 -8.68 -7.34
CA THR A 38 -6.85 -8.46 -8.66
C THR A 38 -8.34 -8.08 -8.53
N PRO A 39 -8.98 -7.57 -9.60
CA PRO A 39 -10.43 -7.31 -9.56
C PRO A 39 -11.27 -8.55 -9.28
N ALA A 40 -10.76 -9.74 -9.57
CA ALA A 40 -11.45 -10.99 -9.26
C ALA A 40 -11.33 -11.38 -7.79
N GLY A 41 -10.59 -10.62 -6.99
CA GLY A 41 -10.41 -10.90 -5.57
C GLY A 41 -9.25 -11.82 -5.25
N GLU A 42 -8.41 -12.12 -6.22
CA GLU A 42 -7.23 -12.95 -5.99
C GLU A 42 -6.11 -12.11 -5.39
N ARG A 43 -5.57 -12.54 -4.25
CA ARG A 43 -4.46 -11.85 -3.60
C ARG A 43 -3.15 -12.20 -4.32
N VAL A 44 -2.44 -11.17 -4.80
CA VAL A 44 -1.18 -11.35 -5.53
C VAL A 44 0.03 -11.04 -4.68
N ARG A 45 -0.11 -10.23 -3.64
CA ARG A 45 1.02 -9.88 -2.78
C ARG A 45 0.52 -9.42 -1.41
N THR A 46 1.31 -9.70 -0.38
CA THR A 46 1.14 -9.09 0.93
C THR A 46 2.42 -8.32 1.26
N LEU A 47 2.27 -7.06 1.59
CA LEU A 47 3.37 -6.23 2.08
C LEU A 47 3.27 -6.20 3.60
N ASP A 48 4.14 -6.97 4.26
CA ASP A 48 4.20 -7.00 5.72
C ASP A 48 5.23 -5.98 6.16
N ILE A 49 4.76 -4.78 6.49
CA ILE A 49 5.63 -3.66 6.81
C ILE A 49 6.11 -3.73 8.25
N GLY A 50 5.31 -4.36 9.12
CA GLY A 50 5.65 -4.51 10.52
C GLY A 50 5.28 -3.28 11.33
N MET A 51 5.84 -3.19 12.53
CA MET A 51 5.50 -2.15 13.50
C MET A 51 6.06 -0.81 13.09
N LYS A 52 5.20 0.22 13.07
CA LYS A 52 5.58 1.60 12.75
C LYS A 52 5.06 2.55 13.81
N PRO A 53 5.86 3.54 14.21
CA PRO A 53 5.40 4.56 15.16
C PRO A 53 4.41 5.52 14.53
N THR A 54 3.65 6.22 15.36
CA THR A 54 2.77 7.30 14.91
C THR A 54 3.59 8.29 14.05
N GLY A 55 2.99 8.77 12.98
CA GLY A 55 3.67 9.70 12.08
C GLY A 55 3.09 9.71 10.68
N ARG A 56 3.77 10.45 9.80
CA ARG A 56 3.40 10.59 8.39
C ARG A 56 4.39 9.84 7.52
N TYR A 57 3.85 9.03 6.61
CA TYR A 57 4.62 8.15 5.73
C TYR A 57 4.19 8.44 4.29
N ILE A 58 4.55 9.63 3.81
CA ILE A 58 4.04 10.17 2.55
C ILE A 58 5.10 10.10 1.45
N ASP A 59 6.32 10.56 1.74
CA ASP A 59 7.39 10.60 0.74
C ASP A 59 7.90 9.21 0.42
N LYS A 60 8.57 9.06 -0.73
CA LYS A 60 9.07 7.76 -1.19
C LYS A 60 10.01 7.09 -0.18
N ASP A 61 10.70 7.86 0.65
CA ASP A 61 11.57 7.30 1.67
C ASP A 61 10.79 6.63 2.80
N PHE A 62 9.52 6.95 2.97
CA PHE A 62 8.72 6.51 4.11
C PHE A 62 7.45 5.76 3.74
N ALA A 63 6.87 6.04 2.57
CA ALA A 63 5.64 5.37 2.14
C ALA A 63 5.88 3.89 1.90
N ALA A 64 4.81 3.11 1.95
CA ALA A 64 4.89 1.70 1.62
C ALA A 64 5.22 1.54 0.14
N TYR A 65 6.06 0.56 -0.18
CA TYR A 65 6.59 0.37 -1.52
C TYR A 65 6.20 -1.00 -2.06
N TRP A 66 5.75 -1.03 -3.31
CA TRP A 66 5.51 -2.28 -4.03
C TRP A 66 6.21 -2.23 -5.39
N ASP A 67 6.92 -3.31 -5.70
CA ASP A 67 7.72 -3.43 -6.91
C ASP A 67 6.95 -4.01 -8.10
N GLY A 68 5.64 -4.22 -7.95
CA GLY A 68 4.82 -4.79 -9.02
C GLY A 68 5.00 -6.28 -9.22
N ARG A 69 5.50 -6.98 -8.21
CA ARG A 69 5.77 -8.41 -8.30
C ARG A 69 4.96 -9.19 -7.29
N THR A 70 4.66 -10.45 -7.62
CA THR A 70 4.05 -11.39 -6.68
C THR A 70 5.06 -11.79 -5.61
N ALA A 71 4.59 -12.56 -4.63
CA ALA A 71 5.46 -13.08 -3.56
C ALA A 71 6.58 -13.96 -4.09
N THR A 72 6.40 -14.58 -5.25
CA THR A 72 7.42 -15.44 -5.88
C THR A 72 8.31 -14.67 -6.87
N GLY A 73 8.14 -13.35 -6.97
CA GLY A 73 9.01 -12.51 -7.79
C GLY A 73 8.56 -12.32 -9.23
N GLU A 74 7.40 -12.82 -9.59
CA GLU A 74 6.88 -12.67 -10.95
C GLU A 74 6.19 -11.32 -11.13
N ARG A 75 6.42 -10.68 -12.27
CA ARG A 75 5.76 -9.42 -12.59
C ARG A 75 4.28 -9.63 -12.81
N VAL A 76 3.45 -8.75 -12.24
CA VAL A 76 2.00 -8.80 -12.47
C VAL A 76 1.68 -8.20 -13.84
N ALA A 77 0.55 -8.61 -14.40
CA ALA A 77 0.07 -8.10 -15.69
C ALA A 77 -0.38 -6.65 -15.56
N SER A 78 -0.38 -5.94 -16.70
CA SER A 78 -0.99 -4.59 -16.76
C SER A 78 -2.47 -4.70 -16.41
N GLY A 79 -3.00 -3.69 -15.73
CA GLY A 79 -4.40 -3.67 -15.37
C GLY A 79 -4.65 -2.98 -14.05
N ILE A 80 -5.83 -3.24 -13.51
CA ILE A 80 -6.29 -2.63 -12.26
C ILE A 80 -5.98 -3.57 -11.11
N TYR A 81 -5.52 -2.99 -10.00
CA TYR A 81 -5.27 -3.71 -8.75
C TYR A 81 -5.86 -2.91 -7.61
N PHE A 82 -6.27 -3.63 -6.56
CA PHE A 82 -6.79 -3.02 -5.34
C PHE A 82 -5.85 -3.32 -4.20
N TYR A 83 -5.69 -2.38 -3.30
CA TYR A 83 -4.90 -2.60 -2.09
C TYR A 83 -5.75 -2.35 -0.86
N VAL A 84 -5.53 -3.18 0.16
CA VAL A 84 -6.22 -3.07 1.45
C VAL A 84 -5.16 -2.85 2.51
N PHE A 85 -5.26 -1.72 3.18
CA PHE A 85 -4.33 -1.27 4.20
C PHE A 85 -4.95 -1.55 5.58
N ARG A 86 -4.21 -2.25 6.42
CA ARG A 86 -4.70 -2.63 7.75
C ARG A 86 -3.75 -2.20 8.83
N THR A 87 -4.32 -1.62 9.87
CA THR A 87 -3.63 -1.32 11.13
C THR A 87 -4.36 -2.03 12.26
N VAL A 88 -3.95 -1.75 13.50
CA VAL A 88 -4.59 -2.36 14.68
C VAL A 88 -6.08 -1.99 14.77
N ASP A 89 -6.48 -0.81 14.27
CA ASP A 89 -7.85 -0.31 14.42
C ASP A 89 -8.40 0.39 13.18
N TYR A 90 -7.73 0.27 12.04
CA TYR A 90 -8.15 0.95 10.81
C TYR A 90 -7.98 0.03 9.61
N VAL A 91 -8.97 0.06 8.71
CA VAL A 91 -8.88 -0.64 7.43
C VAL A 91 -9.28 0.35 6.35
N GLY A 92 -8.42 0.52 5.37
CA GLY A 92 -8.70 1.36 4.21
C GLY A 92 -8.35 0.62 2.94
N SER A 93 -8.88 1.09 1.82
CA SER A 93 -8.60 0.47 0.53
C SER A 93 -8.42 1.53 -0.55
N GLY A 94 -7.74 1.16 -1.61
CA GLY A 94 -7.54 2.03 -2.75
C GLY A 94 -7.38 1.22 -4.02
N LYS A 95 -7.36 1.94 -5.14
CA LYS A 95 -7.23 1.36 -6.46
C LYS A 95 -6.00 1.93 -7.15
N MET A 96 -5.29 1.09 -7.89
CA MET A 96 -4.13 1.53 -8.66
C MET A 96 -4.14 0.83 -10.02
N VAL A 97 -3.48 1.46 -10.99
CA VAL A 97 -3.42 0.95 -12.36
C VAL A 97 -1.96 0.79 -12.75
N ILE A 98 -1.59 -0.42 -13.19
CA ILE A 98 -0.26 -0.67 -13.70
C ILE A 98 -0.28 -0.63 -15.22
N VAL A 99 0.71 0.06 -15.78
CA VAL A 99 0.92 0.18 -17.22
C VAL A 99 2.33 -0.30 -17.51
N LYS A 100 2.46 -1.15 -18.51
CA LYS A 100 3.76 -1.63 -18.95
C LYS A 100 4.21 -0.97 -20.24
#